data_7911374c23a5797aa494d80d8b8e2d70
#
_entry.id   7911374c23a5797aa494d80d8b8e2d70
#
_cell.length_a   1.000
_cell.length_b   1.000
_cell.length_c   1.000
_cell.angle_alpha   90.00
_cell.angle_beta   90.00
_cell.angle_gamma   90.00
#
_symmetry.space_group_name_H-M   'P 1'
#
loop_
_entity.id
_entity.type
_entity.pdbx_description
1 polymer ?
#
loop_
_entity_poly.entity_id
_entity_poly.type
_entity_poly.pdbx_seq_one_letter_code
_entity_poly.pdbx_strand_id
1 'polypeptide(L)'
;NTEGDPQIKGRQRRKMQETSQRRMMHDVPKADVVITNPTHLAVAVKYDADVNTAPVVLAKGEEYVAQKIKEVARENNIDIVENKPLARMLYHNVDIGAEIPPELYQAVAEVLAAIYKARN
;
A
#
# COMPACT_ATOMS: atom_id res chain seq x y z
N ASN A 1 -1.18 38.69 -8.53
CA ASN A 1 -2.13 37.74 -7.93
C ASN A 1 -1.63 36.32 -8.11
N THR A 2 -1.17 35.74 -6.99
CA THR A 2 -0.54 34.42 -7.01
C THR A 2 -1.53 33.26 -7.07
N GLU A 3 -2.81 33.49 -6.82
CA GLU A 3 -3.81 32.42 -6.83
C GLU A 3 -4.03 31.79 -8.19
N GLY A 4 -3.77 32.53 -9.26
CA GLY A 4 -3.93 32.01 -10.60
C GLY A 4 -2.65 31.47 -11.25
N ASP A 5 -1.52 31.45 -10.54
CA ASP A 5 -0.24 31.03 -11.11
C ASP A 5 -0.12 29.50 -11.11
N PRO A 6 -0.11 28.86 -12.30
CA PRO A 6 -0.01 27.38 -12.37
C PRO A 6 1.26 26.82 -11.78
N GLN A 7 2.37 27.57 -11.82
CA GLN A 7 3.64 27.10 -11.26
C GLN A 7 3.60 26.97 -9.74
N ILE A 8 2.97 27.94 -9.08
CA ILE A 8 2.84 27.90 -7.62
C ILE A 8 1.95 26.75 -7.18
N LYS A 9 0.84 26.54 -7.88
CA LYS A 9 -0.04 25.40 -7.59
C LYS A 9 0.68 24.06 -7.80
N GLY A 10 1.48 23.95 -8.84
CA GLY A 10 2.25 22.74 -9.12
C GLY A 10 3.26 22.44 -8.02
N ARG A 11 3.96 23.46 -7.52
CA ARG A 11 4.93 23.31 -6.44
C ARG A 11 4.26 22.87 -5.14
N GLN A 12 3.10 23.42 -4.81
CA GLN A 12 2.36 23.04 -3.61
C GLN A 12 1.90 21.58 -3.70
N ARG A 13 1.41 21.15 -4.85
CA ARG A 13 1.01 19.75 -5.05
C ARG A 13 2.18 18.80 -4.86
N ARG A 14 3.36 19.13 -5.39
CA ARG A 14 4.55 18.29 -5.22
C ARG A 14 4.93 18.14 -3.75
N LYS A 15 4.93 19.23 -2.99
CA LYS A 15 5.23 19.19 -1.55
C LYS A 15 4.24 18.31 -0.80
N MET A 16 2.96 18.41 -1.13
CA MET A 16 1.93 17.60 -0.50
C MET A 16 2.11 16.12 -0.83
N GLN A 17 2.42 15.80 -2.08
CA GLN A 17 2.67 14.43 -2.50
C GLN A 17 3.90 13.84 -1.83
N GLU A 18 4.99 14.60 -1.75
CA GLU A 18 6.21 14.17 -1.09
C GLU A 18 5.98 13.90 0.40
N THR A 19 5.24 14.77 1.07
CA THR A 19 4.90 14.60 2.48
C THR A 19 4.04 13.37 2.69
N SER A 20 3.04 13.16 1.83
CA SER A 20 2.17 11.99 1.88
C SER A 20 2.96 10.71 1.63
N GLN A 21 3.89 10.73 0.68
CA GLN A 21 4.74 9.57 0.42
C GLN A 21 5.64 9.23 1.60
N ARG A 22 6.20 10.22 2.26
CA ARG A 22 7.02 10.00 3.45
C ARG A 22 6.23 9.36 4.58
N ARG A 23 5.02 9.88 4.84
CA ARG A 23 4.13 9.31 5.87
C ARG A 23 3.77 7.87 5.55
N MET A 24 3.41 7.64 4.30
CA MET A 24 3.08 6.31 3.81
C MET A 24 4.25 5.35 4.02
N MET A 25 5.47 5.75 3.65
CA MET A 25 6.65 4.90 3.78
C MET A 25 6.99 4.60 5.25
N HIS A 26 6.64 5.49 6.17
CA HIS A 26 6.78 5.23 7.60
C HIS A 26 5.89 4.09 8.08
N ASP A 27 4.76 3.88 7.42
CA ASP A 27 3.81 2.86 7.83
C ASP A 27 4.09 1.49 7.21
N VAL A 28 4.86 1.43 6.12
CA VAL A 28 5.17 0.15 5.46
C VAL A 28 5.74 -0.89 6.43
N PRO A 29 6.65 -0.54 7.36
CA PRO A 29 7.17 -1.53 8.31
C PRO A 29 6.12 -2.16 9.22
N LYS A 30 4.94 -1.58 9.32
CA LYS A 30 3.84 -2.11 10.14
C LYS A 30 2.96 -3.10 9.37
N ALA A 31 3.18 -3.26 8.06
CA ALA A 31 2.35 -4.11 7.22
C ALA A 31 2.55 -5.59 7.52
N ASP A 32 1.52 -6.39 7.25
CA ASP A 32 1.59 -7.85 7.33
C ASP A 32 2.07 -8.45 6.02
N VAL A 33 1.79 -7.79 4.92
CA VAL A 33 2.13 -8.28 3.58
C VAL A 33 2.20 -7.12 2.59
N VAL A 34 3.02 -7.29 1.56
CA VAL A 34 3.01 -6.42 0.39
C VAL A 34 2.56 -7.26 -0.80
N ILE A 35 1.45 -6.86 -1.43
CA ILE A 35 0.89 -7.56 -2.58
C ILE A 35 1.33 -6.82 -3.84
N THR A 36 1.87 -7.54 -4.81
CA THR A 36 2.49 -6.93 -5.97
C THR A 36 1.92 -7.40 -7.30
N ASN A 37 1.92 -6.48 -8.25
CA ASN A 37 2.00 -6.76 -9.67
C ASN A 37 3.46 -6.47 -10.01
N PRO A 38 4.31 -7.47 -10.22
CA PRO A 38 5.77 -7.28 -10.25
C PRO A 38 6.19 -6.17 -11.19
N THR A 39 7.12 -5.36 -10.74
CA THR A 39 7.69 -4.18 -11.39
C THR A 39 6.75 -2.99 -11.51
N HIS A 40 5.43 -3.17 -11.42
CA HIS A 40 4.49 -2.06 -11.65
C HIS A 40 3.79 -1.55 -10.39
N LEU A 41 3.28 -2.44 -9.54
CA LEU A 41 2.46 -2.05 -8.39
C LEU A 41 2.90 -2.76 -7.12
N ALA A 42 2.82 -2.06 -6.00
CA ALA A 42 2.97 -2.66 -4.67
C ALA A 42 1.96 -2.03 -3.73
N VAL A 43 1.29 -2.85 -2.94
CA VAL A 43 0.29 -2.42 -1.97
C VAL A 43 0.60 -3.07 -0.63
N ALA A 44 0.86 -2.26 0.40
CA ALA A 44 1.13 -2.74 1.74
C ALA A 44 -0.18 -2.84 2.52
N VAL A 45 -0.47 -4.01 3.08
CA VAL A 45 -1.73 -4.31 3.74
C VAL A 45 -1.46 -4.76 5.16
N LYS A 46 -2.27 -4.29 6.09
CA LYS A 46 -2.22 -4.69 7.50
C LYS A 46 -3.59 -5.12 7.96
N TYR A 47 -3.64 -6.21 8.73
CA TYR A 47 -4.86 -6.63 9.39
C TYR A 47 -4.63 -6.76 10.90
N ASP A 48 -5.38 -6.00 11.65
CA ASP A 48 -5.40 -6.07 13.12
C ASP A 48 -6.86 -6.28 13.55
N ALA A 49 -7.18 -7.52 13.88
CA ALA A 49 -8.55 -7.91 14.22
C ALA A 49 -9.09 -7.19 15.47
N ASP A 50 -8.19 -6.71 16.34
CA ASP A 50 -8.61 -6.00 17.57
C ASP A 50 -8.97 -4.54 17.30
N VAL A 51 -8.51 -3.98 16.18
CA VAL A 51 -8.70 -2.56 15.86
C VAL A 51 -9.65 -2.37 14.68
N ASN A 52 -9.54 -3.21 13.67
CA ASN A 52 -10.28 -3.05 12.41
C ASN A 52 -11.11 -4.28 12.10
N THR A 53 -12.26 -4.06 11.45
CA THR A 53 -13.12 -5.16 10.97
C THR A 53 -12.59 -5.79 9.70
N ALA A 54 -11.73 -5.09 8.98
CA ALA A 54 -11.16 -5.55 7.71
C ALA A 54 -9.71 -5.09 7.58
N PRO A 55 -8.92 -5.73 6.73
CA PRO A 55 -7.58 -5.25 6.43
C PRO A 55 -7.59 -3.83 5.89
N VAL A 56 -6.50 -3.10 6.16
CA VAL A 56 -6.32 -1.70 5.80
C VAL A 56 -5.13 -1.58 4.86
N VAL A 57 -5.26 -0.73 3.84
CA VAL A 57 -4.14 -0.39 2.96
C VAL A 57 -3.30 0.70 3.64
N LEU A 58 -2.08 0.36 4.02
CA LEU A 58 -1.16 1.32 4.64
C LEU A 58 -0.41 2.15 3.62
N ALA A 59 -0.09 1.55 2.48
CA ALA A 59 0.71 2.19 1.45
C ALA A 59 0.40 1.56 0.11
N LYS A 60 0.54 2.34 -0.95
CA LYS A 60 0.44 1.82 -2.31
C LYS A 60 1.23 2.71 -3.24
N GLY A 61 1.76 2.12 -4.31
CA GLY A 61 2.51 2.87 -5.28
C GLY A 61 2.72 2.12 -6.57
N GLU A 62 3.11 2.87 -7.59
CA GLU A 62 3.47 2.31 -8.89
C GLU A 62 4.90 2.68 -9.24
N GLU A 63 5.50 1.89 -10.11
CA GLU A 63 6.83 2.11 -10.66
C GLU A 63 7.87 2.34 -9.56
N TYR A 64 8.48 3.53 -9.50
CA TYR A 64 9.52 3.84 -8.53
C TYR A 64 9.05 3.67 -7.08
N VAL A 65 7.84 4.15 -6.79
CA VAL A 65 7.27 4.04 -5.44
C VAL A 65 7.03 2.58 -5.08
N ALA A 66 6.57 1.77 -6.04
CA ALA A 66 6.41 0.34 -5.82
C ALA A 66 7.74 -0.32 -5.43
N GLN A 67 8.83 0.04 -6.08
CA GLN A 67 10.16 -0.49 -5.74
C GLN A 67 10.58 -0.08 -4.33
N LYS A 68 10.29 1.15 -3.94
CA LYS A 68 10.60 1.63 -2.59
C LYS A 68 9.82 0.88 -1.53
N ILE A 69 8.53 0.62 -1.77
CA ILE A 69 7.70 -0.16 -0.85
C ILE A 69 8.30 -1.57 -0.68
N LYS A 70 8.70 -2.20 -1.78
CA LYS A 70 9.29 -3.54 -1.71
C LYS A 70 10.63 -3.55 -0.98
N GLU A 71 11.47 -2.52 -1.18
CA GLU A 71 12.73 -2.39 -0.44
C GLU A 71 12.50 -2.34 1.06
N VAL A 72 11.60 -1.47 1.51
CA VAL A 72 11.30 -1.33 2.94
C VAL A 72 10.71 -2.62 3.49
N ALA A 73 9.86 -3.29 2.72
CA ALA A 73 9.31 -4.58 3.12
C ALA A 73 10.40 -5.62 3.35
N ARG A 74 11.37 -5.71 2.44
CA ARG A 74 12.49 -6.64 2.59
C ARG A 74 13.34 -6.33 3.82
N GLU A 75 13.62 -5.04 4.05
CA GLU A 75 14.40 -4.61 5.21
C GLU A 75 13.72 -4.95 6.53
N ASN A 76 12.40 -5.08 6.54
CA ASN A 76 11.61 -5.34 7.74
C ASN A 76 11.04 -6.76 7.77
N ASN A 77 11.52 -7.65 6.91
CA ASN A 77 11.10 -9.05 6.84
C ASN A 77 9.61 -9.23 6.63
N ILE A 78 9.02 -8.35 5.81
CA ILE A 78 7.62 -8.42 5.44
C ILE A 78 7.51 -9.23 4.15
N ASP A 79 6.59 -10.20 4.13
CA ASP A 79 6.38 -11.05 2.97
C ASP A 79 5.86 -10.25 1.77
N ILE A 80 6.40 -10.54 0.61
CA ILE A 80 5.97 -9.94 -0.66
C ILE A 80 5.34 -11.05 -1.48
N VAL A 81 4.07 -10.86 -1.85
CA VAL A 81 3.29 -11.86 -2.56
C VAL A 81 2.87 -11.31 -3.92
N GLU A 82 3.18 -12.03 -4.97
CA GLU A 82 2.75 -11.66 -6.31
C GLU A 82 1.30 -12.10 -6.51
N ASN A 83 0.42 -11.13 -6.80
CA ASN A 83 -0.95 -11.40 -7.21
C ASN A 83 -1.40 -10.21 -8.05
N LYS A 84 -1.23 -10.32 -9.35
CA LYS A 84 -1.46 -9.22 -10.28
C LYS A 84 -2.88 -8.66 -10.23
N PRO A 85 -3.93 -9.48 -10.31
CA PRO A 85 -5.29 -8.94 -10.27
C PRO A 85 -5.61 -8.26 -8.94
N LEU A 86 -5.19 -8.87 -7.82
CA LEU A 86 -5.48 -8.32 -6.51
C LEU A 86 -4.72 -7.01 -6.28
N ALA A 87 -3.45 -6.95 -6.69
CA ALA A 87 -2.68 -5.71 -6.56
C ALA A 87 -3.33 -4.57 -7.33
N ARG A 88 -3.80 -4.85 -8.55
CA ARG A 88 -4.49 -3.83 -9.35
C ARG A 88 -5.78 -3.36 -8.70
N MET A 89 -6.59 -4.28 -8.20
CA MET A 89 -7.86 -3.94 -7.57
C MET A 89 -7.65 -3.11 -6.31
N LEU A 90 -6.69 -3.50 -5.48
CA LEU A 90 -6.36 -2.74 -4.27
C LEU A 90 -5.83 -1.35 -4.62
N TYR A 91 -4.93 -1.27 -5.58
CA TYR A 91 -4.32 0.00 -5.97
C TYR A 91 -5.35 1.00 -6.48
N HIS A 92 -6.27 0.55 -7.34
CA HIS A 92 -7.22 1.45 -7.98
C HIS A 92 -8.47 1.75 -7.14
N ASN A 93 -8.81 0.90 -6.18
CA ASN A 93 -10.11 1.00 -5.50
C ASN A 93 -10.03 1.30 -4.01
N VAL A 94 -8.85 1.23 -3.39
CA VAL A 94 -8.74 1.41 -1.94
C VAL A 94 -7.75 2.53 -1.64
N ASP A 95 -8.22 3.55 -0.94
CA ASP A 95 -7.37 4.67 -0.55
C ASP A 95 -6.43 4.28 0.59
N ILE A 96 -5.30 4.98 0.68
CA ILE A 96 -4.36 4.81 1.78
C ILE A 96 -5.07 5.13 3.10
N GLY A 97 -4.95 4.23 4.06
CA GLY A 97 -5.60 4.36 5.36
C GLY A 97 -7.01 3.79 5.42
N ALA A 98 -7.56 3.35 4.30
CA ALA A 98 -8.91 2.83 4.24
C ALA A 98 -8.94 1.30 4.36
N GLU A 99 -10.05 0.80 4.92
CA GLU A 99 -10.29 -0.64 4.93
C GLU A 99 -10.62 -1.13 3.51
N ILE A 100 -10.23 -2.35 3.20
CA ILE A 100 -10.58 -2.94 1.90
C ILE A 100 -12.09 -3.20 1.84
N PRO A 101 -12.69 -3.11 0.64
CA PRO A 101 -14.12 -3.39 0.51
C PRO A 101 -14.43 -4.89 0.61
N PRO A 102 -15.67 -5.25 0.94
CA PRO A 102 -16.04 -6.66 1.10
C PRO A 102 -15.72 -7.55 -0.08
N GLU A 103 -15.77 -7.01 -1.29
CA GLU A 103 -15.45 -7.75 -2.52
C GLU A 103 -14.02 -8.30 -2.54
N LEU A 104 -13.12 -7.73 -1.75
CA LEU A 104 -11.73 -8.13 -1.71
C LEU A 104 -11.36 -8.92 -0.44
N TYR A 105 -12.30 -9.12 0.48
CA TYR A 105 -12.04 -9.81 1.75
C TYR A 105 -11.44 -11.19 1.54
N GLN A 106 -12.08 -12.00 0.71
CA GLN A 106 -11.65 -13.38 0.53
C GLN A 106 -10.25 -13.47 -0.07
N ALA A 107 -9.97 -12.67 -1.10
CA ALA A 107 -8.66 -12.70 -1.77
C ALA A 107 -7.54 -12.29 -0.82
N VAL A 108 -7.75 -11.23 -0.03
CA VAL A 108 -6.74 -10.78 0.93
C VAL A 108 -6.59 -11.79 2.08
N ALA A 109 -7.70 -12.35 2.55
CA ALA A 109 -7.67 -13.37 3.60
C ALA A 109 -6.88 -14.60 3.16
N GLU A 110 -7.03 -15.02 1.92
CA GLU A 110 -6.26 -16.15 1.38
C GLU A 110 -4.76 -15.87 1.38
N VAL A 111 -4.36 -14.64 1.01
CA VAL A 111 -2.96 -14.24 1.03
C VAL A 111 -2.42 -14.27 2.45
N LEU A 112 -3.13 -13.68 3.40
CA LEU A 112 -2.72 -13.64 4.80
C LEU A 112 -2.64 -15.04 5.41
N ALA A 113 -3.62 -15.89 5.11
CA ALA A 113 -3.64 -17.27 5.60
C ALA A 113 -2.44 -18.06 5.07
N ALA A 114 -2.09 -17.89 3.82
CA ALA A 114 -0.92 -18.55 3.24
C ALA A 114 0.38 -18.14 3.92
N ILE A 115 0.51 -16.84 4.26
CA ILE A 115 1.68 -16.34 4.97
C ILE A 115 1.77 -16.92 6.38
N TYR A 116 0.68 -16.91 7.13
CA TYR A 116 0.66 -17.45 8.49
C TYR A 116 0.96 -18.95 8.49
N LYS A 117 0.43 -19.67 7.54
CA LYS A 117 0.69 -21.11 7.40
C LYS A 117 2.15 -21.39 7.09
N ALA A 118 2.77 -20.60 6.24
CA ALA A 118 4.17 -20.76 5.88
C ALA A 118 5.12 -20.46 7.04
N ARG A 119 4.72 -19.60 7.98
CA ARG A 119 5.54 -19.25 9.15
C ARG A 119 5.45 -20.29 10.28
N ASN A 120 4.43 -21.10 10.28
CA ASN A 120 4.27 -22.17 11.26
C ASN A 120 5.01 -23.46 10.77
#